data_fd2398326b730c524ee7c6c39bf494f4
#
_entry.id   fd2398326b730c524ee7c6c39bf494f4
#
_cell.length_a   1.000
_cell.length_b   1.000
_cell.length_c   1.000
_cell.angle_alpha   90.00
_cell.angle_beta   90.00
_cell.angle_gamma   90.00
#
_symmetry.space_group_name_H-M   'P 1'
#
loop_
_entity.id
_entity.type
_entity.pdbx_description
1 polymer ?
#
loop_
_entity_poly.entity_id
_entity_poly.type
_entity_poly.pdbx_seq_one_letter_code
_entity_poly.pdbx_strand_id
1 'polypeptide(L)' 'MDKDSFIIYIIHKIARRNSLTPSQVHRLLNKTECISKYLVPCYDVLHTMSADAVADDALLWVKNHGE' A
#
# COMPACT_ATOMS: atom_id res chain seq x y z
N MET A 1 11.93 -10.74 2.55
CA MET A 1 10.47 -10.63 2.39
C MET A 1 10.16 -10.57 0.91
N ASP A 2 9.27 -11.41 0.40
CA ASP A 2 8.91 -11.36 -1.01
C ASP A 2 7.88 -10.25 -1.27
N LYS A 3 7.58 -10.02 -2.56
CA LYS A 3 6.65 -8.96 -2.94
C LYS A 3 5.26 -9.13 -2.33
N ASP A 4 4.75 -10.36 -2.35
CA ASP A 4 3.41 -10.63 -1.84
C ASP A 4 3.34 -10.38 -0.34
N SER A 5 4.33 -10.86 0.41
CA SER A 5 4.39 -10.64 1.85
C SER A 5 4.55 -9.16 2.18
N PHE A 6 5.34 -8.45 1.40
CA PHE A 6 5.52 -7.02 1.57
C PHE A 6 4.21 -6.25 1.37
N ILE A 7 3.49 -6.57 0.31
CA ILE A 7 2.21 -5.92 0.01
C ILE A 7 1.20 -6.18 1.12
N ILE A 8 1.11 -7.43 1.59
CA ILE A 8 0.21 -7.78 2.69
C ILE A 8 0.58 -7.01 3.96
N TYR A 9 1.87 -6.90 4.24
CA TYR A 9 2.35 -6.15 5.40
C TYR A 9 1.94 -4.68 5.32
N ILE A 10 2.10 -4.06 4.15
CA ILE A 10 1.71 -2.66 3.96
C ILE A 10 0.21 -2.49 4.08
N ILE A 11 -0.58 -3.41 3.52
CA ILE A 11 -2.04 -3.37 3.65
C ILE A 11 -2.45 -3.37 5.12
N HIS A 12 -1.86 -4.27 5.93
CA HIS A 12 -2.17 -4.33 7.34
C HIS A 12 -1.72 -3.08 8.08
N LYS A 13 -0.59 -2.51 7.69
CA LYS A 13 -0.09 -1.28 8.30
C LYS A 13 -1.05 -0.11 8.06
N ILE A 14 -1.51 0.05 6.83
CA ILE A 14 -2.47 1.08 6.47
C ILE A 14 -3.79 0.87 7.21
N ALA A 15 -4.29 -0.36 7.24
CA ALA A 15 -5.54 -0.69 7.91
C ALA A 15 -5.48 -0.29 9.39
N ARG A 16 -4.40 -0.67 10.06
CA ARG A 16 -4.23 -0.39 11.48
C ARG A 16 -4.17 1.12 11.75
N ARG A 17 -3.46 1.87 10.91
CA ARG A 17 -3.29 3.30 11.11
C ARG A 17 -4.55 4.11 10.84
N ASN A 18 -5.48 3.57 10.05
CA ASN A 18 -6.67 4.30 9.61
C ASN A 18 -7.97 3.69 10.12
N SER A 19 -7.88 2.74 11.04
CA SER A 19 -9.06 2.06 11.60
C SER A 19 -9.92 1.39 10.53
N LEU A 20 -9.24 0.81 9.54
CA LEU A 20 -9.89 0.08 8.45
C LEU A 20 -9.56 -1.40 8.57
N THR A 21 -10.35 -2.23 7.89
CA THR A 21 -10.02 -3.65 7.78
C THR A 21 -9.03 -3.86 6.64
N PRO A 22 -8.22 -4.93 6.68
CA PRO A 22 -7.33 -5.25 5.55
C PRO A 22 -8.09 -5.41 4.24
N SER A 23 -9.30 -5.96 4.27
CA SER A 23 -10.13 -6.10 3.07
C SER A 23 -10.50 -4.76 2.46
N GLN A 24 -10.86 -3.80 3.31
CA GLN A 24 -11.18 -2.45 2.85
C GLN A 24 -9.97 -1.78 2.21
N VAL A 25 -8.81 -1.91 2.83
CA VAL A 25 -7.57 -1.34 2.30
C VAL A 25 -7.20 -2.01 0.97
N HIS A 26 -7.27 -3.34 0.91
CA HIS A 26 -6.94 -4.06 -0.33
C HIS A 26 -7.84 -3.59 -1.47
N ARG A 27 -9.14 -3.46 -1.22
CA ARG A 27 -10.09 -3.00 -2.23
C ARG A 27 -9.74 -1.58 -2.70
N LEU A 28 -9.41 -0.71 -1.76
CA LEU A 28 -9.07 0.68 -2.05
C LEU A 28 -7.81 0.78 -2.91
N LEU A 29 -6.76 0.05 -2.52
CA LEU A 29 -5.51 0.05 -3.27
C LEU A 29 -5.70 -0.57 -4.67
N ASN A 30 -6.50 -1.62 -4.75
CA ASN A 30 -6.74 -2.29 -6.02
C ASN A 30 -7.57 -1.41 -6.97
N LYS A 31 -8.56 -0.71 -6.44
CA LYS A 31 -9.40 0.20 -7.22
C LYS A 31 -8.60 1.33 -7.84
N THR A 32 -7.61 1.83 -7.13
CA THR A 32 -6.74 2.92 -7.60
C THR A 32 -5.51 2.42 -8.34
N GLU A 33 -5.38 1.10 -8.51
CA GLU A 33 -4.24 0.46 -9.15
C GLU A 33 -2.92 0.71 -8.41
N CYS A 34 -2.99 1.05 -7.12
CA CYS A 34 -1.80 1.32 -6.32
C CYS A 34 -0.88 0.10 -6.26
N ILE A 35 -1.46 -1.09 -6.10
CA ILE A 35 -0.68 -2.32 -6.01
C ILE A 35 0.06 -2.56 -7.33
N SER A 36 -0.64 -2.52 -8.46
CA SER A 36 -0.05 -2.90 -9.74
C SER A 36 0.84 -1.83 -10.35
N LYS A 37 0.59 -0.56 -10.06
CA LYS A 37 1.33 0.54 -10.67
C LYS A 37 2.35 1.19 -9.76
N TYR A 38 2.25 0.98 -8.45
CA TYR A 38 3.17 1.59 -7.50
C TYR A 38 3.89 0.57 -6.64
N LEU A 39 3.15 -0.24 -5.88
CA LEU A 39 3.78 -1.14 -4.90
C LEU A 39 4.60 -2.23 -5.56
N VAL A 40 4.10 -2.86 -6.61
CA VAL A 40 4.82 -3.93 -7.29
C VAL A 40 6.02 -3.41 -8.09
N PRO A 41 5.84 -2.40 -8.99
CA PRO A 41 6.98 -1.91 -9.78
C PRO A 41 8.09 -1.28 -8.93
N CYS A 42 7.73 -0.66 -7.80
CA CYS A 42 8.68 0.05 -6.96
C CYS A 42 9.16 -0.77 -5.76
N TYR A 43 8.85 -2.07 -5.74
CA TYR A 43 9.18 -2.92 -4.59
C TYR A 43 10.67 -2.82 -4.21
N ASP A 44 11.57 -2.82 -5.18
CA ASP A 44 13.00 -2.80 -4.92
C ASP A 44 13.43 -1.57 -4.11
N VAL A 45 12.76 -0.46 -4.32
CA VAL A 45 13.00 0.78 -3.57
C VAL A 45 12.21 0.77 -2.27
N LEU A 46 10.93 0.42 -2.35
CA LEU A 46 10.01 0.54 -1.22
C LEU A 46 10.38 -0.39 -0.06
N HIS A 47 10.88 -1.59 -0.35
CA HIS A 47 11.20 -2.52 0.73
C HIS A 47 12.37 -2.08 1.60
N THR A 48 13.14 -1.07 1.14
CA THR A 48 14.22 -0.48 1.95
C THR A 48 13.75 0.70 2.80
N MET A 49 12.53 1.15 2.57
CA MET A 49 11.95 2.27 3.33
C MET A 49 11.21 1.75 4.55
N SER A 50 10.93 2.64 5.50
CA SER A 50 10.11 2.27 6.65
C SER A 50 8.67 1.98 6.19
N ALA A 51 8.01 1.06 6.89
CA ALA A 51 6.62 0.73 6.57
C ALA A 51 5.70 1.95 6.69
N ASP A 52 5.97 2.82 7.65
CA ASP A 52 5.18 4.03 7.83
C ASP A 52 5.31 4.97 6.64
N ALA A 53 6.53 5.15 6.12
CA ALA A 53 6.75 5.99 4.95
C ALA A 53 6.04 5.42 3.72
N VAL A 54 6.13 4.11 3.52
CA VAL A 54 5.45 3.46 2.39
C VAL A 54 3.94 3.58 2.53
N ALA A 55 3.41 3.40 3.74
CA ALA A 55 1.98 3.55 3.98
C ALA A 55 1.49 4.96 3.65
N ASP A 56 2.25 5.97 4.06
CA ASP A 56 1.92 7.37 3.75
C ASP A 56 1.91 7.62 2.24
N ASP A 57 2.92 7.11 1.54
CA ASP A 57 3.02 7.28 0.09
C ASP A 57 1.90 6.54 -0.64
N ALA A 58 1.53 5.35 -0.17
CA ALA A 58 0.43 4.60 -0.75
C ALA A 58 -0.90 5.34 -0.59
N LEU A 59 -1.12 5.93 0.58
CA LEU A 59 -2.33 6.73 0.81
C LEU A 59 -2.35 7.98 -0.06
N LEU A 60 -1.20 8.59 -0.28
CA LEU A 60 -1.09 9.74 -1.18
C LEU A 60 -1.43 9.32 -2.62
N TRP A 61 -0.95 8.16 -3.04
CA TRP A 61 -1.33 7.61 -4.35
C TRP A 61 -2.82 7.47 -4.49
N VAL A 62 -3.48 6.87 -3.47
CA VAL A 62 -4.92 6.67 -3.47
C VAL A 62 -5.64 8.00 -3.59
N LYS A 63 -5.21 9.00 -2.82
CA LYS A 63 -5.80 10.32 -2.85
C LYS A 63 -5.71 10.96 -4.24
N ASN A 64 -4.58 10.78 -4.92
CA ASN A 64 -4.34 11.40 -6.22
C ASN A 64 -4.99 10.64 -7.37
N HIS A 65 -5.30 9.35 -7.20
CA HIS A 65 -5.81 8.50 -8.28
C HIS A 65 -7.20 7.94 -7.98
N GLY A 66 -7.76 8.24 -6.84
CA GLY A 66 -9.06 7.71 -6.42
C GLY A 66 -10.23 8.60 -6.81
N GLU A 67 -9.96 9.72 -7.37
CA GLU A 67 -10.99 10.70 -7.73
C GLU A 67 -11.35 10.60 -9.20
#